data_38f83b3e81bc7f2968c3170da7c76db0
#
_entry.id   38f83b3e81bc7f2968c3170da7c76db0
#
_cell.length_a   1.000
_cell.length_b   1.000
_cell.length_c   1.000
_cell.angle_alpha   90.00
_cell.angle_beta   90.00
_cell.angle_gamma   90.00
#
_symmetry.space_group_name_H-M   'P 1'
#
loop_
_entity.id
_entity.type
_entity.pdbx_description
1 polymer ?
#
loop_
_entity_poly.entity_id
_entity_poly.type
_entity_poly.pdbx_seq_one_letter_code
_entity_poly.pdbx_strand_id
1 'polypeptide(L)'
;MKRADNNTARESKMKKYSDTAVVGVLAGIVGGTAHQLFMWVFYLMGTAKITAFQLGAYVAIKPGLDITSIPAQLLGMLQHYALSIILAVFAFYCLQKIGTDYLLLKGLLFGVAVHFIVYGWLAKTAIPVDILQPDFATSVVFLFSHLVFGVASVLTLVKASAK
;
A
#
# COMPACT_ATOMS: atom_id res chain seq x y z
N MET A 1 -42.31 -17.60 8.29
CA MET A 1 -42.00 -16.29 7.65
C MET A 1 -40.68 -15.66 8.12
N LYS A 2 -40.34 -15.60 9.41
CA LYS A 2 -39.05 -14.99 9.93
C LYS A 2 -37.73 -15.66 9.49
N ARG A 3 -37.72 -16.92 9.02
CA ARG A 3 -36.46 -17.61 8.60
C ARG A 3 -35.97 -17.19 7.20
N ALA A 4 -36.87 -16.81 6.29
CA ALA A 4 -36.49 -16.35 4.95
C ALA A 4 -35.85 -14.96 5.00
N ASP A 5 -36.36 -14.05 5.84
CA ASP A 5 -35.81 -12.69 5.99
C ASP A 5 -34.39 -12.68 6.58
N ASN A 6 -34.08 -13.60 7.50
CA ASN A 6 -32.74 -13.69 8.07
C ASN A 6 -31.67 -14.22 7.09
N ASN A 7 -32.08 -15.12 6.16
CA ASN A 7 -31.15 -15.63 5.15
C ASN A 7 -30.83 -14.57 4.11
N THR A 8 -31.81 -13.85 3.59
CA THR A 8 -31.61 -12.77 2.62
C THR A 8 -30.79 -11.62 3.20
N ALA A 9 -31.04 -11.24 4.46
CA ALA A 9 -30.24 -10.22 5.15
C ALA A 9 -28.78 -10.68 5.38
N ARG A 10 -28.56 -11.96 5.68
CA ARG A 10 -27.23 -12.55 5.85
C ARG A 10 -26.49 -12.66 4.53
N GLU A 11 -27.16 -13.05 3.45
CA GLU A 11 -26.59 -13.12 2.11
C GLU A 11 -26.21 -11.74 1.56
N SER A 12 -27.09 -10.73 1.74
CA SER A 12 -26.79 -9.34 1.34
C SER A 12 -25.60 -8.77 2.12
N LYS A 13 -25.51 -9.08 3.41
CA LYS A 13 -24.40 -8.67 4.26
C LYS A 13 -23.08 -9.35 3.86
N MET A 14 -23.12 -10.66 3.55
CA MET A 14 -21.93 -11.40 3.06
C MET A 14 -21.49 -10.90 1.70
N LYS A 15 -22.39 -10.60 0.76
CA LYS A 15 -22.08 -10.02 -0.54
C LYS A 15 -21.41 -8.67 -0.40
N LYS A 16 -21.92 -7.80 0.48
CA LYS A 16 -21.30 -6.50 0.77
C LYS A 16 -19.88 -6.62 1.32
N TYR A 17 -19.60 -7.60 2.16
CA TYR A 17 -18.22 -7.83 2.67
C TYR A 17 -17.30 -8.41 1.60
N SER A 18 -17.81 -9.31 0.76
CA SER A 18 -17.05 -9.86 -0.36
C SER A 18 -16.63 -8.76 -1.34
N ASP A 19 -17.55 -7.89 -1.73
CA ASP A 19 -17.28 -6.76 -2.64
C ASP A 19 -16.25 -5.79 -2.03
N THR A 20 -16.31 -5.53 -0.72
CA THR A 20 -15.36 -4.67 -0.01
C THR A 20 -13.94 -5.22 -0.04
N ALA A 21 -13.77 -6.51 0.20
CA ALA A 21 -12.46 -7.16 0.16
C ALA A 21 -11.87 -7.12 -1.26
N VAL A 22 -12.66 -7.45 -2.27
CA VAL A 22 -12.24 -7.43 -3.68
C VAL A 22 -11.82 -6.03 -4.12
N VAL A 23 -12.62 -5.01 -3.79
CA VAL A 23 -12.30 -3.60 -4.12
C VAL A 23 -11.02 -3.16 -3.40
N GLY A 24 -10.83 -3.53 -2.14
CA GLY A 24 -9.62 -3.23 -1.38
C GLY A 24 -8.37 -3.91 -1.96
N VAL A 25 -8.48 -5.20 -2.35
CA VAL A 25 -7.38 -5.93 -3.02
C VAL A 25 -7.00 -5.25 -4.33
N LEU A 26 -7.98 -4.92 -5.18
CA LEU A 26 -7.73 -4.24 -6.46
C LEU A 26 -7.05 -2.90 -6.26
N ALA A 27 -7.54 -2.08 -5.32
CA ALA A 27 -6.97 -0.78 -5.02
C ALA A 27 -5.55 -0.89 -4.44
N GLY A 28 -5.28 -1.90 -3.61
CA GLY A 28 -3.94 -2.16 -3.07
C GLY A 28 -2.95 -2.58 -4.16
N ILE A 29 -3.36 -3.43 -5.10
CA ILE A 29 -2.54 -3.82 -6.25
C ILE A 29 -2.25 -2.60 -7.14
N VAL A 30 -3.26 -1.82 -7.52
CA VAL A 30 -3.08 -0.63 -8.37
C VAL A 30 -2.21 0.41 -7.68
N GLY A 31 -2.48 0.73 -6.41
CA GLY A 31 -1.69 1.69 -5.64
C GLY A 31 -0.25 1.21 -5.43
N GLY A 32 -0.07 -0.05 -5.03
CA GLY A 32 1.25 -0.65 -4.84
C GLY A 32 2.08 -0.68 -6.12
N THR A 33 1.44 -0.97 -7.27
CA THR A 33 2.09 -0.92 -8.58
C THR A 33 2.51 0.51 -8.94
N ALA A 34 1.62 1.49 -8.75
CA ALA A 34 1.93 2.90 -9.02
C ALA A 34 3.10 3.39 -8.15
N HIS A 35 3.10 3.04 -6.86
CA HIS A 35 4.20 3.31 -5.93
C HIS A 35 5.52 2.72 -6.44
N GLN A 36 5.54 1.44 -6.77
CA GLN A 36 6.76 0.74 -7.19
C GLN A 36 7.27 1.25 -8.54
N LEU A 37 6.40 1.53 -9.50
CA LEU A 37 6.79 2.11 -10.79
C LEU A 37 7.43 3.49 -10.60
N PHE A 38 6.85 4.34 -9.75
CA PHE A 38 7.43 5.63 -9.40
C PHE A 38 8.84 5.45 -8.79
N MET A 39 8.99 4.55 -7.82
CA MET A 39 10.28 4.23 -7.22
C MET A 39 11.31 3.74 -8.26
N TRP A 40 10.90 2.86 -9.19
CA TRP A 40 11.80 2.33 -10.22
C TRP A 40 12.32 3.40 -11.16
N VAL A 41 11.50 4.37 -11.56
CA VAL A 41 11.95 5.48 -12.40
C VAL A 41 13.13 6.19 -11.74
N PHE A 42 13.01 6.59 -10.48
CA PHE A 42 14.05 7.31 -9.76
C PHE A 42 15.24 6.42 -9.36
N TYR A 43 15.01 5.13 -9.14
CA TYR A 43 16.08 4.15 -8.93
C TYR A 43 16.94 3.97 -10.19
N LEU A 44 16.33 3.83 -11.36
CA LEU A 44 17.06 3.71 -12.64
C LEU A 44 17.79 5.01 -13.02
N MET A 45 17.26 6.16 -12.60
CA MET A 45 17.95 7.46 -12.74
C MET A 45 19.12 7.64 -11.75
N GLY A 46 19.32 6.71 -10.81
CA GLY A 46 20.34 6.81 -9.76
C GLY A 46 20.01 7.79 -8.63
N THR A 47 18.81 8.40 -8.64
CA THR A 47 18.37 9.33 -7.59
C THR A 47 17.96 8.60 -6.33
N ALA A 48 17.23 7.49 -6.45
CA ALA A 48 16.92 6.60 -5.32
C ALA A 48 17.94 5.46 -5.25
N LYS A 49 18.41 5.13 -4.04
CA LYS A 49 19.40 4.07 -3.81
C LYS A 49 18.80 2.71 -3.51
N ILE A 50 17.53 2.67 -3.18
CA ILE A 50 16.79 1.45 -2.81
C ILE A 50 15.35 1.56 -3.32
N THR A 51 14.74 0.42 -3.67
CA THR A 51 13.34 0.32 -4.07
C THR A 51 12.47 -0.22 -2.93
N ALA A 52 11.14 -0.14 -3.09
CA ALA A 52 10.22 -0.70 -2.10
C ALA A 52 10.32 -2.24 -2.01
N PHE A 53 10.64 -2.93 -3.10
CA PHE A 53 10.86 -4.38 -3.07
C PHE A 53 12.14 -4.74 -2.31
N GLN A 54 13.22 -4.00 -2.51
CA GLN A 54 14.44 -4.17 -1.73
C GLN A 54 14.20 -3.89 -0.24
N LEU A 55 13.46 -2.84 0.09
CA LEU A 55 13.07 -2.54 1.45
C LEU A 55 12.22 -3.67 2.07
N GLY A 56 11.24 -4.20 1.35
CA GLY A 56 10.45 -5.35 1.75
C GLY A 56 11.31 -6.60 1.96
N ALA A 57 12.29 -6.83 1.09
CA ALA A 57 13.23 -7.95 1.24
C ALA A 57 14.06 -7.83 2.54
N TYR A 58 14.53 -6.64 2.88
CA TYR A 58 15.25 -6.41 4.14
C TYR A 58 14.46 -6.81 5.38
N VAL A 59 13.16 -6.58 5.38
CA VAL A 59 12.29 -6.98 6.50
C VAL A 59 12.14 -8.50 6.60
N ALA A 60 12.27 -9.20 5.47
CA ALA A 60 11.93 -10.62 5.36
C ALA A 60 13.11 -11.57 5.47
N ILE A 61 14.32 -11.11 5.11
CA ILE A 61 15.50 -11.98 5.04
C ILE A 61 16.52 -11.60 6.11
N LYS A 62 17.38 -12.58 6.45
CA LYS A 62 18.46 -12.38 7.43
C LYS A 62 19.41 -11.25 6.97
N PRO A 63 19.84 -10.36 7.88
CA PRO A 63 20.86 -9.36 7.57
C PRO A 63 22.14 -9.97 6.94
N GLY A 64 22.69 -9.28 5.95
CA GLY A 64 23.89 -9.72 5.21
C GLY A 64 23.62 -10.57 3.98
N LEU A 65 22.36 -10.95 3.69
CA LEU A 65 22.00 -11.56 2.42
C LEU A 65 21.78 -10.50 1.34
N ASP A 66 22.02 -10.89 0.08
CA ASP A 66 21.85 -10.00 -1.05
C ASP A 66 20.37 -9.73 -1.36
N ILE A 67 19.93 -8.52 -1.03
CA ILE A 67 18.56 -8.03 -1.30
C ILE A 67 18.28 -7.80 -2.78
N THR A 68 19.29 -7.78 -3.63
CA THR A 68 19.13 -7.58 -5.08
C THR A 68 18.92 -8.90 -5.82
N SER A 69 19.12 -10.03 -5.15
CA SER A 69 18.87 -11.35 -5.72
C SER A 69 17.41 -11.56 -6.09
N ILE A 70 17.15 -12.33 -7.14
CA ILE A 70 15.79 -12.61 -7.61
C ILE A 70 14.88 -13.16 -6.51
N PRO A 71 15.30 -14.16 -5.69
CA PRO A 71 14.46 -14.64 -4.59
C PRO A 71 14.13 -13.57 -3.56
N ALA A 72 15.08 -12.72 -3.21
CA ALA A 72 14.85 -11.61 -2.28
C ALA A 72 13.86 -10.59 -2.85
N GLN A 73 14.00 -10.23 -4.14
CA GLN A 73 13.08 -9.32 -4.81
C GLN A 73 11.65 -9.88 -4.89
N LEU A 74 11.48 -11.18 -5.16
CA LEU A 74 10.16 -11.83 -5.15
C LEU A 74 9.52 -11.79 -3.76
N LEU A 75 10.30 -12.04 -2.71
CA LEU A 75 9.81 -11.97 -1.34
C LEU A 75 9.45 -10.54 -0.95
N GLY A 76 10.28 -9.57 -1.32
CA GLY A 76 10.00 -8.15 -1.10
C GLY A 76 8.77 -7.66 -1.86
N MET A 77 8.57 -8.12 -3.09
CA MET A 77 7.36 -7.88 -3.88
C MET A 77 6.11 -8.41 -3.16
N LEU A 78 6.17 -9.65 -2.67
CA LEU A 78 5.05 -10.26 -1.93
C LEU A 78 4.69 -9.43 -0.70
N GLN A 79 5.68 -9.02 0.09
CA GLN A 79 5.46 -8.18 1.27
C GLN A 79 4.92 -6.80 0.92
N HIS A 80 5.46 -6.18 -0.12
CA HIS A 80 5.00 -4.88 -0.59
C HIS A 80 3.52 -4.91 -0.98
N TYR A 81 3.09 -5.90 -1.78
CA TYR A 81 1.70 -6.01 -2.18
C TYR A 81 0.78 -6.43 -1.03
N ALA A 82 1.22 -7.32 -0.13
CA ALA A 82 0.44 -7.68 1.05
C ALA A 82 0.15 -6.45 1.92
N LEU A 83 1.16 -5.63 2.20
CA LEU A 83 1.00 -4.39 2.96
C LEU A 83 0.14 -3.38 2.21
N SER A 84 0.34 -3.21 0.90
CA SER A 84 -0.46 -2.31 0.06
C SER A 84 -1.95 -2.66 0.07
N ILE A 85 -2.28 -3.94 0.03
CA ILE A 85 -3.66 -4.44 0.11
C ILE A 85 -4.26 -4.14 1.49
N ILE A 86 -3.55 -4.44 2.57
CA ILE A 86 -4.01 -4.16 3.94
C ILE A 86 -4.31 -2.67 4.11
N LEU A 87 -3.41 -1.81 3.66
CA LEU A 87 -3.58 -0.36 3.73
C LEU A 87 -4.75 0.14 2.88
N ALA A 88 -4.95 -0.41 1.68
CA ALA A 88 -6.08 -0.04 0.82
C ALA A 88 -7.42 -0.50 1.40
N VAL A 89 -7.50 -1.69 2.01
CA VAL A 89 -8.68 -2.14 2.74
C VAL A 89 -8.98 -1.21 3.92
N PHE A 90 -7.96 -0.80 4.67
CA PHE A 90 -8.11 0.19 5.73
C PHE A 90 -8.63 1.53 5.20
N ALA A 91 -8.05 2.05 4.10
CA ALA A 91 -8.50 3.27 3.44
C ALA A 91 -9.96 3.18 3.01
N PHE A 92 -10.42 2.02 2.53
CA PHE A 92 -11.81 1.80 2.16
C PHE A 92 -12.75 2.04 3.35
N TYR A 93 -12.46 1.45 4.52
CA TYR A 93 -13.27 1.66 5.73
C TYR A 93 -13.24 3.11 6.21
N CYS A 94 -12.10 3.78 6.08
CA CYS A 94 -12.01 5.21 6.38
C CYS A 94 -12.92 6.03 5.47
N LEU A 95 -12.86 5.81 4.15
CA LEU A 95 -13.68 6.53 3.16
C LEU A 95 -15.17 6.31 3.37
N GLN A 96 -15.59 5.11 3.80
CA GLN A 96 -17.00 4.87 4.15
C GLN A 96 -17.49 5.76 5.29
N LYS A 97 -16.62 6.17 6.20
CA LYS A 97 -16.98 7.04 7.33
C LYS A 97 -16.87 8.52 7.01
N ILE A 98 -15.83 8.94 6.27
CA ILE A 98 -15.53 10.35 6.01
C ILE A 98 -16.04 10.84 4.65
N GLY A 99 -16.72 9.98 3.88
CA GLY A 99 -17.26 10.29 2.55
C GLY A 99 -16.21 10.37 1.46
N THR A 100 -16.67 10.69 0.25
CA THR A 100 -15.85 10.68 -0.97
C THR A 100 -15.56 12.07 -1.56
N ASP A 101 -15.90 13.14 -0.84
CA ASP A 101 -15.56 14.50 -1.26
C ASP A 101 -14.05 14.73 -1.18
N TYR A 102 -13.52 15.59 -2.04
CA TYR A 102 -12.09 15.95 -2.06
C TYR A 102 -11.14 14.76 -2.16
N LEU A 103 -11.42 13.79 -3.03
CA LEU A 103 -10.69 12.52 -3.15
C LEU A 103 -9.18 12.70 -3.33
N LEU A 104 -8.75 13.69 -4.12
CA LEU A 104 -7.33 13.95 -4.32
C LEU A 104 -6.64 14.32 -2.99
N LEU A 105 -7.24 15.24 -2.23
CA LEU A 105 -6.72 15.65 -0.93
C LEU A 105 -6.68 14.47 0.06
N LYS A 106 -7.75 13.66 0.11
CA LYS A 106 -7.80 12.47 0.97
C LYS A 106 -6.75 11.42 0.55
N GLY A 107 -6.53 11.24 -0.75
CA GLY A 107 -5.47 10.38 -1.26
C GLY A 107 -4.08 10.86 -0.87
N LEU A 108 -3.81 12.15 -1.00
CA LEU A 108 -2.54 12.75 -0.57
C LEU A 108 -2.32 12.60 0.94
N LEU A 109 -3.32 12.95 1.76
CA LEU A 109 -3.24 12.79 3.23
C LEU A 109 -3.06 11.33 3.63
N PHE A 110 -3.74 10.40 2.97
CA PHE A 110 -3.54 8.97 3.19
C PHE A 110 -2.12 8.55 2.84
N GLY A 111 -1.58 9.00 1.70
CA GLY A 111 -0.19 8.73 1.30
C GLY A 111 0.83 9.26 2.31
N VAL A 112 0.62 10.49 2.83
CA VAL A 112 1.45 11.06 3.90
C VAL A 112 1.38 10.21 5.16
N ALA A 113 0.18 9.84 5.61
CA ALA A 113 0.00 9.00 6.79
C ALA A 113 0.70 7.63 6.64
N VAL A 114 0.54 7.00 5.48
CA VAL A 114 1.22 5.73 5.15
C VAL A 114 2.74 5.91 5.17
N HIS A 115 3.27 6.99 4.60
CA HIS A 115 4.71 7.27 4.64
C HIS A 115 5.24 7.33 6.06
N PHE A 116 4.60 8.10 6.94
CA PHE A 116 5.04 8.22 8.34
C PHE A 116 4.90 6.92 9.12
N ILE A 117 3.84 6.15 8.91
CA ILE A 117 3.62 4.88 9.61
C ILE A 117 4.58 3.81 9.09
N VAL A 118 4.63 3.61 7.79
CA VAL A 118 5.38 2.50 7.19
C VAL A 118 6.88 2.81 7.17
N TYR A 119 7.25 3.96 6.64
CA TYR A 119 8.65 4.33 6.48
C TYR A 119 9.21 5.01 7.73
N GLY A 120 8.48 5.92 8.34
CA GLY A 120 8.94 6.67 9.51
C GLY A 120 9.00 5.85 10.79
N TRP A 121 8.11 4.87 10.95
CA TRP A 121 8.02 4.08 12.19
C TRP A 121 8.27 2.59 11.96
N LEU A 122 7.47 1.88 11.16
CA LEU A 122 7.55 0.42 10.99
C LEU A 122 8.92 0.00 10.43
N ALA A 123 9.36 0.64 9.36
CA ALA A 123 10.64 0.32 8.76
C ALA A 123 11.80 0.57 9.74
N LYS A 124 11.79 1.68 10.47
CA LYS A 124 12.84 1.99 11.47
C LYS A 124 12.88 1.05 12.66
N THR A 125 11.76 0.41 13.00
CA THR A 125 11.72 -0.60 14.08
C THR A 125 12.13 -2.00 13.62
N ALA A 126 11.93 -2.31 12.34
CA ALA A 126 12.19 -3.63 11.78
C ALA A 126 13.58 -3.75 11.12
N ILE A 127 14.21 -2.64 10.74
CA ILE A 127 15.46 -2.62 9.98
C ILE A 127 16.54 -1.86 10.75
N PRO A 128 17.78 -2.36 10.81
CA PRO A 128 18.90 -1.66 11.46
C PRO A 128 19.10 -0.25 10.89
N VAL A 129 19.42 0.70 11.76
CA VAL A 129 19.48 2.13 11.45
C VAL A 129 20.52 2.47 10.37
N ASP A 130 21.63 1.75 10.34
CA ASP A 130 22.71 1.87 9.37
C ASP A 130 22.29 1.49 7.93
N ILE A 131 21.29 0.63 7.80
CA ILE A 131 20.72 0.21 6.51
C ILE A 131 19.58 1.14 6.09
N LEU A 132 18.85 1.70 7.04
CA LEU A 132 17.61 2.44 6.83
C LEU A 132 17.78 3.95 6.77
N GLN A 133 19.00 4.47 6.78
CA GLN A 133 19.24 5.89 6.53
C GLN A 133 19.58 6.12 5.04
N PRO A 134 18.57 6.06 4.15
CA PRO A 134 18.82 6.47 2.79
C PRO A 134 19.19 7.95 2.79
N ASP A 135 19.93 8.35 1.78
CA ASP A 135 20.20 9.75 1.54
C ASP A 135 18.92 10.58 1.39
N PHE A 136 19.05 11.89 1.49
CA PHE A 136 17.91 12.81 1.42
C PHE A 136 17.09 12.61 0.13
N ALA A 137 17.73 12.40 -1.02
CA ALA A 137 17.04 12.22 -2.29
C ALA A 137 16.17 10.96 -2.30
N THR A 138 16.71 9.83 -1.82
CA THR A 138 15.93 8.58 -1.67
C THR A 138 14.74 8.76 -0.73
N SER A 139 14.91 9.47 0.39
CA SER A 139 13.83 9.73 1.34
C SER A 139 12.70 10.57 0.72
N VAL A 140 13.05 11.59 -0.07
CA VAL A 140 12.09 12.42 -0.81
C VAL A 140 11.35 11.58 -1.85
N VAL A 141 12.04 10.73 -2.60
CA VAL A 141 11.40 9.82 -3.56
C VAL A 141 10.42 8.87 -2.86
N PHE A 142 10.76 8.33 -1.70
CA PHE A 142 9.83 7.52 -0.90
C PHE A 142 8.59 8.30 -0.46
N LEU A 143 8.74 9.56 -0.04
CA LEU A 143 7.58 10.39 0.32
C LEU A 143 6.64 10.55 -0.89
N PHE A 144 7.18 10.97 -2.04
CA PHE A 144 6.36 11.16 -3.23
C PHE A 144 5.74 9.86 -3.75
N SER A 145 6.45 8.73 -3.69
CA SER A 145 5.90 7.43 -4.06
C SER A 145 4.71 7.02 -3.19
N HIS A 146 4.73 7.34 -1.88
CA HIS A 146 3.59 7.11 -1.00
C HIS A 146 2.41 8.05 -1.31
N LEU A 147 2.66 9.30 -1.73
CA LEU A 147 1.60 10.19 -2.23
C LEU A 147 0.92 9.59 -3.48
N VAL A 148 1.72 9.07 -4.42
CA VAL A 148 1.22 8.37 -5.62
C VAL A 148 0.41 7.13 -5.21
N PHE A 149 0.91 6.32 -4.28
CA PHE A 149 0.17 5.19 -3.70
C PHE A 149 -1.20 5.60 -3.17
N GLY A 150 -1.23 6.63 -2.33
CA GLY A 150 -2.45 7.07 -1.67
C GLY A 150 -3.50 7.57 -2.67
N VAL A 151 -3.09 8.39 -3.64
CA VAL A 151 -3.98 8.90 -4.68
C VAL A 151 -4.50 7.76 -5.57
N ALA A 152 -3.61 6.88 -6.07
CA ALA A 152 -3.99 5.77 -6.92
C ALA A 152 -4.94 4.79 -6.22
N SER A 153 -4.67 4.45 -4.95
CA SER A 153 -5.53 3.58 -4.14
C SER A 153 -6.92 4.20 -3.94
N VAL A 154 -6.98 5.45 -3.47
CA VAL A 154 -8.26 6.12 -3.16
C VAL A 154 -9.12 6.29 -4.41
N LEU A 155 -8.54 6.68 -5.54
CA LEU A 155 -9.27 6.80 -6.81
C LEU A 155 -9.78 5.43 -7.29
N THR A 156 -9.00 4.37 -7.12
CA THR A 156 -9.40 3.01 -7.50
C THR A 156 -10.54 2.52 -6.61
N LEU A 157 -10.47 2.75 -5.28
CA LEU A 157 -11.54 2.41 -4.35
C LEU A 157 -12.88 2.98 -4.78
N VAL A 158 -12.92 4.28 -5.09
CA VAL A 158 -14.17 4.95 -5.46
C VAL A 158 -14.68 4.49 -6.82
N LYS A 159 -13.81 4.36 -7.83
CA LYS A 159 -14.20 3.89 -9.17
C LYS A 159 -14.71 2.45 -9.16
N ALA A 160 -14.10 1.56 -8.38
CA ALA A 160 -14.50 0.17 -8.29
C ALA A 160 -15.77 -0.03 -7.45
N SER A 161 -16.02 0.84 -6.46
CA SER A 161 -17.24 0.80 -5.64
C SER A 161 -18.48 1.35 -6.34
N ALA A 162 -18.32 2.10 -7.44
CA ALA A 162 -19.41 2.70 -8.20
C ALA A 162 -20.07 1.71 -9.20
N LYS A 163 -19.53 0.51 -9.33
CA LYS A 163 -20.07 -0.58 -10.17
C LYS A 163 -20.86 -1.57 -9.33
#